data_bab43326d08fdc6850b19c30fb7ab15c
#
_entry.id   bab43326d08fdc6850b19c30fb7ab15c
#
_cell.length_a   1.000
_cell.length_b   1.000
_cell.length_c   1.000
_cell.angle_alpha   90.00
_cell.angle_beta   90.00
_cell.angle_gamma   90.00
#
_symmetry.space_group_name_H-M   'P 1'
#
loop_
_entity.id
_entity.type
_entity.pdbx_description
1 polymer ?
#
loop_
_entity_poly.entity_id
_entity_poly.type
_entity_poly.pdbx_seq_one_letter_code
_entity_poly.pdbx_strand_id
1 'polypeptide(L)'
;MSDDLVVQRKEGLYCPAGDFYIDPWRPVDRAVITHAHGDHSRRGNAHYLAAAPAEGVLRTRLGEIDLQTLPYGVEIDHFGVRLSLHPAGHVLGSAQVRLEHEGRVWVASGDYYVAGSSADPGEDNPTCAPFEPVRCHCFITESTFGLPIYRWQPQAELFADIDEWWRDNAEAGRASLLLGYAFGKAQRILKGVDRSIGPIFVHGAVEPLNRAYRAAGVDLPETPVATEVKDKALFRRALIVAPPSAQGSTWTRRFGDYSDAFASGWMQLRGARRRRSVDRGFILSDHADWPGLQRAIAATGAERVIVTHGYEAVMVRWLGDQGWEAGAFATEYGGEDDELPGAVGAAATASEQAAEHVAESISDAEAARIVVAPDDLPVDDAGA
;
A
#
# COMPACT_ATOMS: atom_id res chain seq x y z
N MET A 1 2.19 -20.34 28.45
CA MET A 1 2.59 -19.14 27.70
C MET A 1 2.15 -19.37 26.27
N SER A 2 1.60 -18.39 25.59
CA SER A 2 1.21 -18.55 24.17
C SER A 2 2.44 -18.90 23.36
N ASP A 3 2.37 -19.92 22.49
CA ASP A 3 3.45 -20.31 21.56
C ASP A 3 3.52 -19.35 20.36
N ASP A 4 2.89 -18.20 20.44
CA ASP A 4 2.79 -17.23 19.36
C ASP A 4 4.14 -16.52 19.15
N LEU A 5 4.64 -16.52 17.91
CA LEU A 5 5.89 -15.86 17.55
C LEU A 5 5.75 -14.33 17.51
N VAL A 6 4.54 -13.84 17.29
CA VAL A 6 4.22 -12.41 17.31
C VAL A 6 3.05 -12.18 18.25
N VAL A 7 3.20 -11.24 19.15
CA VAL A 7 2.15 -10.82 20.09
C VAL A 7 1.96 -9.31 20.02
N GLN A 8 0.76 -8.85 20.33
CA GLN A 8 0.49 -7.41 20.42
C GLN A 8 0.95 -6.87 21.76
N ARG A 9 1.67 -5.74 21.73
CA ARG A 9 2.02 -4.92 22.89
C ARG A 9 1.60 -3.47 22.66
N LYS A 10 1.70 -2.64 23.69
CA LYS A 10 1.36 -1.21 23.64
C LYS A 10 2.28 -0.41 22.68
N GLU A 11 3.46 -0.91 22.35
CA GLU A 11 4.41 -0.28 21.44
C GLU A 11 4.25 -0.74 19.98
N GLY A 12 3.68 -1.92 19.73
CA GLY A 12 3.61 -2.52 18.41
C GLY A 12 3.44 -4.03 18.43
N LEU A 13 3.56 -4.63 17.26
CA LEU A 13 3.68 -6.08 17.12
C LEU A 13 5.07 -6.53 17.57
N TYR A 14 5.16 -7.46 18.50
CA TYR A 14 6.40 -7.86 19.17
C TYR A 14 6.69 -9.33 18.98
N CYS A 15 7.93 -9.66 18.66
CA CYS A 15 8.46 -11.02 18.64
C CYS A 15 9.16 -11.32 19.97
N PRO A 16 8.56 -12.09 20.90
CA PRO A 16 9.15 -12.33 22.22
C PRO A 16 10.48 -13.10 22.16
N ALA A 17 10.61 -14.06 21.24
CA ALA A 17 11.82 -14.88 21.10
C ALA A 17 12.99 -14.07 20.54
N GLY A 18 12.71 -13.12 19.61
CA GLY A 18 13.72 -12.31 18.95
C GLY A 18 13.98 -10.94 19.62
N ASP A 19 13.16 -10.53 20.60
CA ASP A 19 13.24 -9.23 21.28
C ASP A 19 13.29 -8.04 20.32
N PHE A 20 12.35 -7.99 19.36
CA PHE A 20 12.17 -6.87 18.43
C PHE A 20 10.70 -6.64 18.13
N TYR A 21 10.39 -5.47 17.57
CA TYR A 21 9.06 -5.09 17.12
C TYR A 21 8.99 -5.03 15.59
N ILE A 22 7.79 -5.25 15.05
CA ILE A 22 7.48 -5.04 13.63
C ILE A 22 6.61 -3.79 13.54
N ASP A 23 7.02 -2.81 12.73
CA ASP A 23 6.34 -1.53 12.50
C ASP A 23 5.80 -0.88 13.80
N PRO A 24 6.65 -0.64 14.80
CA PRO A 24 6.17 -0.13 16.07
C PRO A 24 5.58 1.29 15.94
N TRP A 25 4.43 1.50 16.59
CA TRP A 25 3.80 2.82 16.66
C TRP A 25 4.30 3.70 17.81
N ARG A 26 5.18 3.19 18.66
CA ARG A 26 5.93 3.92 19.68
C ARG A 26 7.42 3.57 19.63
N PRO A 27 8.30 4.49 20.09
CA PRO A 27 9.73 4.25 20.09
C PRO A 27 10.12 2.98 20.87
N VAL A 28 10.99 2.16 20.26
CA VAL A 28 11.51 0.90 20.79
C VAL A 28 13.00 0.78 20.57
N ASP A 29 13.63 -0.23 21.18
CA ASP A 29 15.05 -0.52 20.94
C ASP A 29 15.28 -1.05 19.52
N ARG A 30 14.55 -2.11 19.10
CA ARG A 30 14.71 -2.78 17.80
C ARG A 30 13.41 -2.81 17.03
N ALA A 31 13.44 -2.23 15.83
CA ALA A 31 12.31 -2.16 14.93
C ALA A 31 12.64 -2.80 13.57
N VAL A 32 11.86 -3.77 13.15
CA VAL A 32 11.84 -4.28 11.77
C VAL A 32 10.74 -3.52 11.04
N ILE A 33 11.09 -2.85 9.94
CA ILE A 33 10.19 -1.98 9.18
C ILE A 33 9.80 -2.67 7.89
N THR A 34 8.50 -2.85 7.71
CA THR A 34 7.95 -3.45 6.49
C THR A 34 8.04 -2.51 5.30
N HIS A 35 7.71 -1.23 5.50
CA HIS A 35 7.80 -0.21 4.45
C HIS A 35 7.86 1.21 5.02
N ALA A 36 8.10 2.18 4.16
CA ALA A 36 8.43 3.53 4.60
C ALA A 36 7.22 4.49 4.74
N HIS A 37 5.96 4.06 4.79
CA HIS A 37 4.83 4.92 5.13
C HIS A 37 4.88 5.39 6.60
N GLY A 38 4.22 6.51 6.91
CA GLY A 38 4.38 7.21 8.19
C GLY A 38 3.82 6.47 9.39
N ASP A 39 2.82 5.68 9.22
CA ASP A 39 2.19 4.84 10.23
C ASP A 39 3.03 3.57 10.54
N HIS A 40 3.79 3.05 9.59
CA HIS A 40 4.68 1.89 9.73
C HIS A 40 6.11 2.27 10.10
N SER A 41 6.65 3.36 9.56
CA SER A 41 8.03 3.80 9.83
C SER A 41 8.06 5.09 10.64
N ARG A 42 8.12 4.97 11.96
CA ARG A 42 8.16 6.11 12.89
C ARG A 42 9.57 6.40 13.37
N ARG A 43 9.85 7.66 13.67
CA ARG A 43 11.13 8.10 14.28
C ARG A 43 11.22 7.69 15.74
N GLY A 44 12.44 7.58 16.25
CA GLY A 44 12.72 7.40 17.67
C GLY A 44 13.09 5.98 18.10
N ASN A 45 13.07 4.99 17.19
CA ASN A 45 13.63 3.69 17.47
C ASN A 45 15.17 3.78 17.54
N ALA A 46 15.80 2.97 18.39
CA ALA A 46 17.26 2.99 18.50
C ALA A 46 17.90 2.31 17.28
N HIS A 47 17.36 1.17 16.85
CA HIS A 47 17.88 0.37 15.73
C HIS A 47 16.75 0.02 14.78
N TYR A 48 17.01 0.14 13.47
CA TYR A 48 16.06 -0.19 12.39
C TYR A 48 16.62 -1.30 11.52
N LEU A 49 15.76 -2.22 11.11
CA LEU A 49 16.03 -3.23 10.09
C LEU A 49 14.98 -3.13 9.00
N ALA A 50 15.38 -3.08 7.73
CA ALA A 50 14.46 -3.03 6.59
C ALA A 50 15.03 -3.75 5.36
N ALA A 51 14.22 -3.93 4.32
CA ALA A 51 14.70 -4.43 3.05
C ALA A 51 15.66 -3.44 2.38
N ALA A 52 16.71 -3.94 1.71
CA ALA A 52 17.74 -3.10 1.09
C ALA A 52 17.16 -2.04 0.12
N PRO A 53 16.13 -2.33 -0.71
CA PRO A 53 15.56 -1.31 -1.57
C PRO A 53 14.83 -0.17 -0.83
N ALA A 54 14.49 -0.35 0.46
CA ALA A 54 13.82 0.68 1.28
C ALA A 54 14.79 1.75 1.79
N GLU A 55 16.12 1.53 1.75
CA GLU A 55 17.09 2.41 2.40
C GLU A 55 16.94 3.88 1.98
N GLY A 56 16.92 4.14 0.66
CA GLY A 56 16.85 5.50 0.13
C GLY A 56 15.58 6.25 0.55
N VAL A 57 14.43 5.59 0.52
CA VAL A 57 13.15 6.18 0.93
C VAL A 57 13.04 6.35 2.44
N LEU A 58 13.55 5.39 3.24
CA LEU A 58 13.60 5.52 4.71
C LEU A 58 14.47 6.70 5.13
N ARG A 59 15.69 6.82 4.59
CA ARG A 59 16.58 7.96 4.88
C ARG A 59 15.99 9.29 4.42
N THR A 60 15.31 9.32 3.27
CA THR A 60 14.62 10.53 2.80
C THR A 60 13.53 10.98 3.79
N ARG A 61 12.80 10.05 4.41
CA ARG A 61 11.69 10.37 5.32
C ARG A 61 12.11 10.53 6.77
N LEU A 62 13.00 9.68 7.24
CA LEU A 62 13.40 9.64 8.65
C LEU A 62 14.71 10.40 8.92
N GLY A 63 15.48 10.76 7.87
CA GLY A 63 16.81 11.37 8.04
C GLY A 63 17.86 10.35 8.49
N GLU A 64 18.83 10.83 9.27
CA GLU A 64 19.87 9.96 9.84
C GLU A 64 19.28 9.07 10.93
N ILE A 65 19.34 7.75 10.70
CA ILE A 65 18.89 6.69 11.60
C ILE A 65 19.91 5.56 11.58
N ASP A 66 19.98 4.80 12.66
CA ASP A 66 20.76 3.55 12.70
C ASP A 66 19.97 2.46 11.97
N LEU A 67 20.26 2.31 10.67
CA LEU A 67 19.53 1.43 9.75
C LEU A 67 20.45 0.34 9.21
N GLN A 68 20.12 -0.90 9.55
CA GLN A 68 20.61 -2.10 8.88
C GLN A 68 19.65 -2.48 7.77
N THR A 69 20.17 -2.93 6.63
CA THR A 69 19.34 -3.42 5.53
C THR A 69 19.69 -4.85 5.13
N LEU A 70 18.70 -5.61 4.68
CA LEU A 70 18.85 -6.96 4.15
C LEU A 70 18.33 -7.04 2.72
N PRO A 71 19.04 -7.71 1.79
CA PRO A 71 18.46 -8.11 0.54
C PRO A 71 17.25 -9.03 0.76
N TYR A 72 16.28 -9.00 -0.14
CA TYR A 72 15.15 -9.93 -0.09
C TYR A 72 15.64 -11.39 -0.10
N GLY A 73 14.96 -12.25 0.67
CA GLY A 73 15.25 -13.67 0.80
C GLY A 73 16.51 -14.02 1.63
N VAL A 74 17.32 -13.04 2.04
CA VAL A 74 18.49 -13.30 2.89
C VAL A 74 18.03 -13.50 4.32
N GLU A 75 18.40 -14.66 4.90
CA GLU A 75 18.10 -14.99 6.29
C GLU A 75 19.20 -14.51 7.24
N ILE A 76 18.79 -14.03 8.40
CA ILE A 76 19.65 -13.79 9.56
C ILE A 76 19.11 -14.53 10.78
N ASP A 77 19.99 -14.95 11.67
CA ASP A 77 19.61 -15.44 13.00
C ASP A 77 19.66 -14.28 14.00
N HIS A 78 18.59 -14.09 14.75
CA HIS A 78 18.50 -13.09 15.80
C HIS A 78 17.87 -13.73 17.05
N PHE A 79 18.70 -14.05 18.03
CA PHE A 79 18.32 -14.76 19.26
C PHE A 79 17.60 -16.10 19.02
N GLY A 80 18.01 -16.84 17.98
CA GLY A 80 17.42 -18.12 17.60
C GLY A 80 16.12 -18.00 16.77
N VAL A 81 15.73 -16.79 16.39
CA VAL A 81 14.71 -16.54 15.40
C VAL A 81 15.38 -16.31 14.04
N ARG A 82 15.06 -17.14 13.05
CA ARG A 82 15.45 -16.90 11.65
C ARG A 82 14.51 -15.88 11.05
N LEU A 83 15.06 -14.74 10.63
CA LEU A 83 14.34 -13.62 10.04
C LEU A 83 14.78 -13.42 8.61
N SER A 84 13.84 -13.25 7.70
CA SER A 84 14.08 -12.80 6.32
C SER A 84 12.97 -11.87 5.85
N LEU A 85 13.29 -11.05 4.84
CA LEU A 85 12.39 -10.07 4.26
C LEU A 85 12.06 -10.48 2.82
N HIS A 86 10.79 -10.42 2.43
CA HIS A 86 10.31 -10.82 1.10
C HIS A 86 9.47 -9.72 0.49
N PRO A 87 9.46 -9.56 -0.85
CA PRO A 87 8.70 -8.48 -1.49
C PRO A 87 7.22 -8.49 -1.14
N ALA A 88 6.65 -7.32 -0.88
CA ALA A 88 5.23 -7.13 -0.58
C ALA A 88 4.43 -6.47 -1.73
N GLY A 89 5.09 -5.96 -2.77
CA GLY A 89 4.43 -5.39 -3.96
C GLY A 89 3.79 -4.02 -3.78
N HIS A 90 3.82 -3.45 -2.58
CA HIS A 90 3.11 -2.22 -2.22
C HIS A 90 3.82 -0.96 -2.72
N VAL A 91 5.02 -0.69 -2.22
CA VAL A 91 5.86 0.45 -2.59
C VAL A 91 7.33 0.03 -2.65
N LEU A 92 8.23 0.91 -3.13
CA LEU A 92 9.66 0.62 -3.17
C LEU A 92 10.19 0.19 -1.81
N GLY A 93 10.75 -1.02 -1.75
CA GLY A 93 11.33 -1.59 -0.55
C GLY A 93 10.31 -2.17 0.44
N SER A 94 9.02 -2.23 0.09
CA SER A 94 8.03 -2.91 0.93
C SER A 94 8.34 -4.40 1.07
N ALA A 95 8.21 -4.90 2.29
CA ALA A 95 8.62 -6.25 2.65
C ALA A 95 7.67 -6.93 3.61
N GLN A 96 7.40 -8.19 3.36
CA GLN A 96 6.86 -9.12 4.33
C GLN A 96 7.99 -9.58 5.27
N VAL A 97 7.72 -9.68 6.56
CA VAL A 97 8.65 -10.15 7.58
C VAL A 97 8.37 -11.62 7.88
N ARG A 98 9.23 -12.51 7.39
CA ARG A 98 9.17 -13.95 7.71
C ARG A 98 9.99 -14.24 8.95
N LEU A 99 9.38 -14.90 9.91
CA LEU A 99 9.98 -15.34 11.17
C LEU A 99 9.86 -16.85 11.28
N GLU A 100 10.96 -17.50 11.64
CA GLU A 100 10.95 -18.93 11.93
C GLU A 100 11.66 -19.23 13.25
N HIS A 101 10.97 -19.92 14.14
CA HIS A 101 11.50 -20.35 15.43
C HIS A 101 10.88 -21.68 15.82
N GLU A 102 11.70 -22.64 16.27
CA GLU A 102 11.28 -23.98 16.68
C GLU A 102 10.37 -24.71 15.67
N GLY A 103 10.66 -24.53 14.35
CA GLY A 103 9.92 -25.16 13.26
C GLY A 103 8.60 -24.49 12.91
N ARG A 104 8.22 -23.41 13.59
CA ARG A 104 7.03 -22.61 13.26
C ARG A 104 7.43 -21.40 12.42
N VAL A 105 6.67 -21.17 11.36
CA VAL A 105 6.87 -20.02 10.44
C VAL A 105 5.68 -19.09 10.54
N TRP A 106 5.96 -17.82 10.83
CA TRP A 106 5.00 -16.73 10.81
C TRP A 106 5.44 -15.68 9.81
N VAL A 107 4.49 -15.04 9.15
CA VAL A 107 4.74 -13.94 8.20
C VAL A 107 3.86 -12.76 8.57
N ALA A 108 4.47 -11.60 8.78
CA ALA A 108 3.76 -10.33 8.86
C ALA A 108 3.90 -9.62 7.51
N SER A 109 2.79 -9.42 6.81
CA SER A 109 2.80 -8.89 5.44
C SER A 109 3.21 -7.42 5.36
N GLY A 110 2.97 -6.62 6.42
CA GLY A 110 2.82 -5.18 6.25
C GLY A 110 1.70 -4.89 5.26
N ASP A 111 1.75 -3.73 4.62
CA ASP A 111 0.88 -3.44 3.49
C ASP A 111 1.40 -4.10 2.22
N TYR A 112 0.50 -4.62 1.40
CA TYR A 112 0.88 -5.30 0.18
C TYR A 112 -0.06 -5.04 -0.98
N TYR A 113 0.47 -5.19 -2.19
CA TYR A 113 -0.30 -5.07 -3.42
C TYR A 113 -0.32 -6.40 -4.19
N VAL A 114 -1.52 -6.89 -4.36
CA VAL A 114 -1.85 -8.01 -5.24
C VAL A 114 -3.19 -7.67 -5.88
N ALA A 115 -3.25 -7.59 -7.20
CA ALA A 115 -4.49 -7.30 -7.91
C ALA A 115 -5.05 -8.54 -8.59
N GLY A 116 -6.38 -8.61 -8.68
CA GLY A 116 -7.08 -9.70 -9.34
C GLY A 116 -7.16 -10.98 -8.52
N SER A 117 -7.77 -12.00 -9.11
CA SER A 117 -7.97 -13.33 -8.52
C SER A 117 -6.97 -14.35 -9.06
N SER A 118 -7.00 -15.58 -8.52
CA SER A 118 -6.20 -16.68 -9.08
C SER A 118 -6.61 -17.05 -10.52
N ALA A 119 -7.88 -16.87 -10.87
CA ALA A 119 -8.40 -17.14 -12.22
C ALA A 119 -8.11 -16.00 -13.21
N ASP A 120 -8.01 -14.77 -12.71
CA ASP A 120 -7.73 -13.56 -13.51
C ASP A 120 -6.75 -12.67 -12.72
N PRO A 121 -5.44 -12.98 -12.76
CA PRO A 121 -4.43 -12.21 -12.07
C PRO A 121 -4.34 -10.80 -12.65
N GLY A 122 -4.40 -9.80 -11.77
CA GLY A 122 -4.14 -8.41 -12.15
C GLY A 122 -2.64 -8.15 -12.41
N GLU A 123 -2.36 -6.92 -12.81
CA GLU A 123 -0.99 -6.46 -13.06
C GLU A 123 -0.30 -6.05 -11.76
N ASP A 124 0.98 -6.36 -11.63
CA ASP A 124 1.82 -5.96 -10.51
C ASP A 124 2.09 -4.44 -10.52
N ASN A 125 2.49 -3.90 -9.36
CA ASN A 125 2.95 -2.53 -9.27
C ASN A 125 4.31 -2.38 -9.98
N PRO A 126 4.41 -1.58 -11.07
CA PRO A 126 5.63 -1.51 -11.88
C PRO A 126 6.77 -0.71 -11.24
N THR A 127 6.58 -0.20 -10.02
CA THR A 127 7.54 0.68 -9.32
C THR A 127 8.27 0.00 -8.16
N CYS A 128 7.98 -1.27 -7.90
CA CYS A 128 8.62 -2.07 -6.85
C CYS A 128 8.66 -3.56 -7.24
N ALA A 129 9.33 -4.38 -6.44
CA ALA A 129 9.31 -5.83 -6.62
C ALA A 129 7.89 -6.36 -6.35
N PRO A 130 7.36 -7.28 -7.17
CA PRO A 130 6.03 -7.84 -7.00
C PRO A 130 5.90 -8.63 -5.71
N PHE A 131 4.66 -8.80 -5.24
CA PHE A 131 4.38 -9.64 -4.07
C PHE A 131 4.86 -11.07 -4.29
N GLU A 132 5.61 -11.61 -3.33
CA GLU A 132 6.09 -12.98 -3.32
C GLU A 132 5.33 -13.78 -2.26
N PRO A 133 4.55 -14.82 -2.64
CA PRO A 133 3.89 -15.67 -1.66
C PRO A 133 4.90 -16.41 -0.77
N VAL A 134 4.81 -16.25 0.54
CA VAL A 134 5.68 -16.91 1.51
C VAL A 134 4.88 -17.94 2.31
N ARG A 135 5.25 -19.22 2.19
CA ARG A 135 4.58 -20.32 2.93
C ARG A 135 4.79 -20.15 4.44
N CYS A 136 3.69 -20.25 5.21
CA CYS A 136 3.75 -20.07 6.66
C CYS A 136 2.63 -20.82 7.38
N HIS A 137 2.75 -20.98 8.70
CA HIS A 137 1.71 -21.52 9.56
C HIS A 137 0.73 -20.43 10.01
N CYS A 138 1.22 -19.19 10.19
CA CYS A 138 0.38 -18.05 10.54
C CYS A 138 0.75 -16.85 9.67
N PHE A 139 -0.27 -16.24 9.07
CA PHE A 139 -0.14 -15.05 8.24
C PHE A 139 -0.82 -13.86 8.92
N ILE A 140 -0.05 -12.80 9.19
CA ILE A 140 -0.56 -11.53 9.72
C ILE A 140 -0.75 -10.60 8.51
N THR A 141 -1.99 -10.18 8.24
CA THR A 141 -2.38 -9.48 7.01
C THR A 141 -3.11 -8.17 7.29
N GLU A 142 -2.95 -7.20 6.38
CA GLU A 142 -3.82 -6.04 6.27
C GLU A 142 -5.22 -6.42 5.73
N SER A 143 -6.17 -5.50 5.84
CA SER A 143 -7.48 -5.57 5.19
C SER A 143 -8.01 -4.19 4.78
N THR A 144 -7.13 -3.28 4.34
CA THR A 144 -7.47 -1.90 3.96
C THR A 144 -8.63 -1.83 2.99
N PHE A 145 -8.64 -2.69 1.99
CA PHE A 145 -9.74 -2.85 1.04
C PHE A 145 -10.43 -4.22 1.15
N GLY A 146 -10.62 -4.69 2.39
CA GLY A 146 -11.19 -5.98 2.76
C GLY A 146 -12.72 -6.08 2.60
N LEU A 147 -13.30 -5.49 1.54
CA LEU A 147 -14.71 -5.64 1.17
C LEU A 147 -14.86 -6.06 -0.29
N PRO A 148 -15.90 -6.89 -0.63
CA PRO A 148 -16.14 -7.36 -2.00
C PRO A 148 -16.32 -6.28 -3.06
N ILE A 149 -16.68 -5.06 -2.65
CA ILE A 149 -16.86 -3.92 -3.55
C ILE A 149 -15.54 -3.43 -4.14
N TYR A 150 -14.40 -3.66 -3.46
CA TYR A 150 -13.11 -3.21 -3.93
C TYR A 150 -12.54 -4.22 -4.92
N ARG A 151 -12.53 -3.82 -6.19
CA ARG A 151 -11.94 -4.56 -7.30
C ARG A 151 -11.25 -3.56 -8.21
N TRP A 152 -9.97 -3.77 -8.45
CA TRP A 152 -9.20 -2.85 -9.26
C TRP A 152 -9.43 -3.14 -10.74
N GLN A 153 -9.67 -2.08 -11.51
CA GLN A 153 -9.67 -2.18 -12.97
C GLN A 153 -8.25 -2.41 -13.50
N PRO A 154 -8.09 -2.95 -14.74
CA PRO A 154 -6.78 -3.08 -15.36
C PRO A 154 -6.03 -1.75 -15.38
N GLN A 155 -4.72 -1.78 -15.10
CA GLN A 155 -3.90 -0.57 -15.03
C GLN A 155 -3.89 0.20 -16.35
N ALA A 156 -3.86 -0.52 -17.47
CA ALA A 156 -3.90 0.09 -18.79
C ALA A 156 -5.16 0.96 -19.01
N GLU A 157 -6.33 0.49 -18.55
CA GLU A 157 -7.58 1.26 -18.63
C GLU A 157 -7.54 2.48 -17.72
N LEU A 158 -7.06 2.31 -16.48
CA LEU A 158 -6.92 3.40 -15.54
C LEU A 158 -6.00 4.51 -16.06
N PHE A 159 -4.85 4.15 -16.60
CA PHE A 159 -3.91 5.15 -17.14
C PHE A 159 -4.42 5.78 -18.43
N ALA A 160 -5.15 5.05 -19.27
CA ALA A 160 -5.84 5.63 -20.43
C ALA A 160 -6.87 6.71 -20.01
N ASP A 161 -7.63 6.46 -18.94
CA ASP A 161 -8.58 7.44 -18.36
C ASP A 161 -7.87 8.70 -17.82
N ILE A 162 -6.70 8.54 -17.17
CA ILE A 162 -5.89 9.65 -16.68
C ILE A 162 -5.32 10.46 -17.85
N ASP A 163 -4.79 9.78 -18.86
CA ASP A 163 -4.21 10.40 -20.06
C ASP A 163 -5.25 11.15 -20.89
N GLU A 164 -6.47 10.60 -21.04
CA GLU A 164 -7.58 11.29 -21.69
C GLU A 164 -7.93 12.58 -20.94
N TRP A 165 -8.13 12.50 -19.62
CA TRP A 165 -8.42 13.67 -18.79
C TRP A 165 -7.30 14.73 -18.88
N TRP A 166 -6.03 14.31 -18.88
CA TRP A 166 -4.91 15.23 -19.04
C TRP A 166 -4.87 15.87 -20.43
N ARG A 167 -5.10 15.08 -21.48
CA ARG A 167 -5.15 15.58 -22.87
C ARG A 167 -6.26 16.61 -23.07
N ASP A 168 -7.45 16.34 -22.59
CA ASP A 168 -8.58 17.27 -22.65
C ASP A 168 -8.26 18.61 -21.96
N ASN A 169 -7.61 18.57 -20.80
CA ASN A 169 -7.20 19.78 -20.10
C ASN A 169 -6.10 20.53 -20.87
N ALA A 170 -5.12 19.83 -21.41
CA ALA A 170 -4.04 20.42 -22.21
C ALA A 170 -4.57 21.10 -23.47
N GLU A 171 -5.56 20.52 -24.14
CA GLU A 171 -6.25 21.09 -25.30
C GLU A 171 -7.08 22.33 -24.91
N ALA A 172 -7.71 22.30 -23.73
CA ALA A 172 -8.43 23.45 -23.17
C ALA A 172 -7.50 24.55 -22.63
N GLY A 173 -6.17 24.35 -22.63
CA GLY A 173 -5.19 25.32 -22.17
C GLY A 173 -5.15 25.50 -20.65
N ARG A 174 -5.54 24.50 -19.88
CA ARG A 174 -5.52 24.47 -18.41
C ARG A 174 -4.61 23.35 -17.86
N ALA A 175 -4.15 23.53 -16.64
CA ALA A 175 -3.31 22.54 -15.95
C ALA A 175 -4.15 21.33 -15.46
N SER A 176 -3.51 20.18 -15.33
CA SER A 176 -4.07 18.97 -14.69
C SER A 176 -3.37 18.76 -13.35
N LEU A 177 -4.06 18.97 -12.23
CA LEU A 177 -3.52 18.73 -10.89
C LEU A 177 -3.99 17.36 -10.40
N LEU A 178 -3.09 16.37 -10.41
CA LEU A 178 -3.39 15.02 -9.93
C LEU A 178 -2.84 14.82 -8.51
N LEU A 179 -3.75 14.68 -7.57
CA LEU A 179 -3.46 14.48 -6.15
C LEU A 179 -3.32 12.99 -5.85
N GLY A 180 -2.23 12.63 -5.19
CA GLY A 180 -1.94 11.28 -4.69
C GLY A 180 -0.83 11.34 -3.65
N TYR A 181 -0.67 10.30 -2.84
CA TYR A 181 0.37 10.27 -1.82
C TYR A 181 1.76 10.47 -2.44
N ALA A 182 2.60 11.25 -1.76
CA ALA A 182 3.93 11.61 -2.24
C ALA A 182 4.86 10.40 -2.37
N PHE A 183 4.66 9.36 -1.53
CA PHE A 183 5.39 8.11 -1.56
C PHE A 183 4.50 6.97 -2.07
N GLY A 184 4.95 6.20 -3.03
CA GLY A 184 4.26 5.10 -3.68
C GLY A 184 3.38 5.58 -4.85
N LYS A 185 2.26 6.18 -4.57
CA LYS A 185 1.24 6.56 -5.55
C LYS A 185 1.72 7.57 -6.60
N ALA A 186 2.44 8.61 -6.16
CA ALA A 186 3.02 9.59 -7.08
C ALA A 186 3.98 8.94 -8.09
N GLN A 187 4.83 8.01 -7.65
CA GLN A 187 5.78 7.31 -8.51
C GLN A 187 5.06 6.37 -9.48
N ARG A 188 3.99 5.71 -9.02
CA ARG A 188 3.17 4.86 -9.88
C ARG A 188 2.44 5.68 -10.96
N ILE A 189 1.92 6.86 -10.63
CA ILE A 189 1.36 7.81 -11.60
C ILE A 189 2.43 8.18 -12.64
N LEU A 190 3.61 8.62 -12.20
CA LEU A 190 4.70 9.05 -13.09
C LEU A 190 5.21 7.93 -14.02
N LYS A 191 5.10 6.67 -13.58
CA LYS A 191 5.46 5.49 -14.38
C LYS A 191 4.43 5.16 -15.45
N GLY A 192 3.12 5.36 -15.14
CA GLY A 192 2.02 4.87 -15.97
C GLY A 192 1.51 5.85 -17.02
N VAL A 193 1.63 7.17 -16.83
CA VAL A 193 1.06 8.18 -17.74
C VAL A 193 1.85 8.35 -19.05
N ASP A 194 1.16 8.73 -20.13
CA ASP A 194 1.76 9.06 -21.43
C ASP A 194 2.48 10.42 -21.40
N ARG A 195 3.79 10.37 -21.30
CA ARG A 195 4.68 11.55 -21.21
C ARG A 195 4.70 12.41 -22.49
N SER A 196 4.10 11.95 -23.59
CA SER A 196 4.05 12.71 -24.85
C SER A 196 2.97 13.80 -24.86
N ILE A 197 2.01 13.75 -23.92
CA ILE A 197 0.87 14.69 -23.84
C ILE A 197 1.37 16.09 -23.47
N GLY A 198 2.27 16.20 -22.50
CA GLY A 198 2.78 17.50 -22.05
C GLY A 198 3.88 17.39 -20.98
N PRO A 199 4.35 18.53 -20.44
CA PRO A 199 5.32 18.53 -19.37
C PRO A 199 4.71 18.02 -18.07
N ILE A 200 5.53 17.34 -17.25
CA ILE A 200 5.15 16.85 -15.92
C ILE A 200 5.95 17.62 -14.87
N PHE A 201 5.27 18.13 -13.86
CA PHE A 201 5.83 18.79 -12.71
C PHE A 201 5.38 18.13 -11.42
N VAL A 202 6.17 18.27 -10.36
CA VAL A 202 5.82 17.67 -9.08
C VAL A 202 5.84 18.68 -7.94
N HIS A 203 5.14 18.35 -6.86
CA HIS A 203 5.27 19.06 -5.59
C HIS A 203 6.65 18.78 -4.97
N GLY A 204 7.20 19.76 -4.20
CA GLY A 204 8.49 19.61 -3.55
C GLY A 204 8.62 18.43 -2.58
N ALA A 205 7.52 17.91 -2.06
CA ALA A 205 7.53 16.69 -1.24
C ALA A 205 7.69 15.39 -2.04
N VAL A 206 7.42 15.41 -3.34
CA VAL A 206 7.48 14.22 -4.21
C VAL A 206 8.89 14.00 -4.76
N GLU A 207 9.59 15.07 -5.17
CA GLU A 207 10.88 14.94 -5.88
C GLU A 207 12.00 14.25 -5.06
N PRO A 208 12.17 14.46 -3.75
CA PRO A 208 13.15 13.69 -2.98
C PRO A 208 12.91 12.18 -3.02
N LEU A 209 11.65 11.77 -3.03
CA LEU A 209 11.25 10.37 -3.14
C LEU A 209 11.48 9.84 -4.57
N ASN A 210 11.17 10.63 -5.60
CA ASN A 210 11.48 10.27 -6.99
C ASN A 210 12.96 10.02 -7.19
N ARG A 211 13.83 10.83 -6.57
CA ARG A 211 15.28 10.60 -6.60
C ARG A 211 15.67 9.28 -5.95
N ALA A 212 15.06 8.94 -4.80
CA ALA A 212 15.31 7.67 -4.14
C ALA A 212 14.89 6.48 -5.02
N TYR A 213 13.74 6.58 -5.70
CA TYR A 213 13.28 5.55 -6.65
C TYR A 213 14.25 5.40 -7.84
N ARG A 214 14.66 6.50 -8.47
CA ARG A 214 15.64 6.48 -9.57
C ARG A 214 16.98 5.90 -9.12
N ALA A 215 17.46 6.28 -7.93
CA ALA A 215 18.69 5.74 -7.36
C ALA A 215 18.61 4.22 -7.08
N ALA A 216 17.42 3.70 -6.78
CA ALA A 216 17.14 2.27 -6.64
C ALA A 216 16.92 1.55 -7.99
N GLY A 217 17.08 2.25 -9.12
CA GLY A 217 16.98 1.67 -10.48
C GLY A 217 15.57 1.68 -11.08
N VAL A 218 14.59 2.30 -10.42
CA VAL A 218 13.24 2.45 -10.99
C VAL A 218 13.27 3.52 -12.07
N ASP A 219 12.85 3.15 -13.29
CA ASP A 219 12.76 4.07 -14.43
C ASP A 219 11.61 5.06 -14.22
N LEU A 220 11.92 6.24 -13.67
CA LEU A 220 11.03 7.38 -13.54
C LEU A 220 11.56 8.58 -14.32
N PRO A 221 10.67 9.45 -14.89
CA PRO A 221 11.10 10.66 -15.55
C PRO A 221 11.80 11.62 -14.59
N GLU A 222 12.66 12.47 -15.12
CA GLU A 222 13.06 13.68 -14.43
C GLU A 222 11.85 14.61 -14.32
N THR A 223 11.54 15.03 -13.10
CA THR A 223 10.36 15.83 -12.80
C THR A 223 10.76 17.13 -12.10
N PRO A 224 10.81 18.28 -12.82
CA PRO A 224 11.08 19.55 -12.18
C PRO A 224 10.04 19.87 -11.08
N VAL A 225 10.51 20.45 -9.99
CA VAL A 225 9.61 20.93 -8.93
C VAL A 225 8.83 22.14 -9.42
N ALA A 226 7.51 22.12 -9.30
CA ALA A 226 6.63 23.16 -9.83
C ALA A 226 6.94 24.59 -9.30
N THR A 227 7.57 24.69 -8.11
CA THR A 227 7.99 25.99 -7.55
C THR A 227 9.19 26.60 -8.27
N GLU A 228 9.97 25.81 -8.98
CA GLU A 228 11.21 26.23 -9.67
C GLU A 228 10.93 26.64 -11.13
N VAL A 229 9.71 26.37 -11.63
CA VAL A 229 9.31 26.71 -13.01
C VAL A 229 9.09 28.22 -13.15
N LYS A 230 9.89 28.85 -13.99
CA LYS A 230 9.82 30.29 -14.26
C LYS A 230 8.74 30.65 -15.28
N ASP A 231 8.65 29.88 -16.35
CA ASP A 231 7.64 30.07 -17.39
C ASP A 231 6.32 29.42 -17.00
N LYS A 232 5.40 30.23 -16.48
CA LYS A 232 4.07 29.76 -16.06
C LYS A 232 3.18 29.30 -17.23
N ALA A 233 3.52 29.64 -18.47
CA ALA A 233 2.74 29.20 -19.62
C ALA A 233 2.84 27.67 -19.80
N LEU A 234 3.91 27.05 -19.34
CA LEU A 234 4.10 25.61 -19.36
C LEU A 234 3.03 24.85 -18.55
N PHE A 235 2.46 25.47 -17.50
CA PHE A 235 1.43 24.82 -16.71
C PHE A 235 0.14 24.58 -17.49
N ARG A 236 -0.17 25.37 -18.52
CA ARG A 236 -1.42 25.28 -19.28
C ARG A 236 -1.69 23.94 -19.96
N ARG A 237 -0.67 23.09 -20.05
CA ARG A 237 -0.80 21.74 -20.61
C ARG A 237 -0.06 20.70 -19.78
N ALA A 238 0.29 21.07 -18.55
CA ALA A 238 1.08 20.22 -17.67
C ALA A 238 0.20 19.27 -16.87
N LEU A 239 0.77 18.09 -16.58
CA LEU A 239 0.36 17.27 -15.44
C LEU A 239 1.19 17.69 -14.22
N ILE A 240 0.52 17.93 -13.10
CA ILE A 240 1.16 18.32 -11.84
C ILE A 240 0.79 17.28 -10.80
N VAL A 241 1.77 16.52 -10.30
CA VAL A 241 1.55 15.49 -9.28
C VAL A 241 1.91 16.05 -7.90
N ALA A 242 0.98 15.97 -6.97
CA ALA A 242 1.11 16.56 -5.65
C ALA A 242 0.43 15.73 -4.56
N PRO A 243 0.86 15.84 -3.28
CA PRO A 243 0.17 15.20 -2.17
C PRO A 243 -1.22 15.84 -1.93
N PRO A 244 -2.15 15.10 -1.29
CA PRO A 244 -3.49 15.61 -0.99
C PRO A 244 -3.49 16.93 -0.20
N SER A 245 -2.50 17.15 0.65
CA SER A 245 -2.33 18.38 1.44
C SER A 245 -2.09 19.64 0.59
N ALA A 246 -1.77 19.49 -0.69
CA ALA A 246 -1.63 20.61 -1.63
C ALA A 246 -2.96 21.17 -2.11
N GLN A 247 -4.05 20.39 -2.00
CA GLN A 247 -5.40 20.81 -2.45
C GLN A 247 -5.85 22.07 -1.71
N GLY A 248 -6.38 23.05 -2.45
CA GLY A 248 -6.92 24.29 -1.89
C GLY A 248 -5.87 25.21 -1.23
N SER A 249 -4.61 24.84 -1.22
CA SER A 249 -3.54 25.65 -0.64
C SER A 249 -3.15 26.82 -1.56
N THR A 250 -2.41 27.80 -1.02
CA THR A 250 -1.88 28.91 -1.82
C THR A 250 -0.89 28.46 -2.90
N TRP A 251 -0.34 27.25 -2.77
CA TRP A 251 0.58 26.65 -3.72
C TRP A 251 -0.07 26.44 -5.10
N THR A 252 -1.37 26.10 -5.15
CA THR A 252 -2.09 25.86 -6.42
C THR A 252 -2.34 27.12 -7.25
N ARG A 253 -2.33 28.32 -6.63
CA ARG A 253 -2.57 29.60 -7.33
C ARG A 253 -1.60 29.86 -8.47
N ARG A 254 -0.43 29.21 -8.48
CA ARG A 254 0.59 29.37 -9.54
C ARG A 254 0.17 28.80 -10.88
N PHE A 255 -0.77 27.85 -10.89
CA PHE A 255 -1.18 27.13 -12.10
C PHE A 255 -2.21 27.90 -12.93
N GLY A 256 -2.85 28.93 -12.34
CA GLY A 256 -3.95 29.66 -12.99
C GLY A 256 -5.22 28.80 -13.04
N ASP A 257 -5.74 28.60 -14.23
CA ASP A 257 -6.86 27.67 -14.45
C ASP A 257 -6.36 26.24 -14.46
N TYR A 258 -6.99 25.37 -13.67
CA TYR A 258 -6.64 23.95 -13.57
C TYR A 258 -7.90 23.10 -13.26
N SER A 259 -7.85 21.87 -13.71
CA SER A 259 -8.74 20.82 -13.22
C SER A 259 -7.98 19.97 -12.21
N ASP A 260 -8.65 19.60 -11.11
CA ASP A 260 -8.04 18.72 -10.12
C ASP A 260 -8.66 17.31 -10.12
N ALA A 261 -7.84 16.34 -9.80
CA ALA A 261 -8.28 14.96 -9.64
C ALA A 261 -7.59 14.31 -8.43
N PHE A 262 -8.22 13.29 -7.87
CA PHE A 262 -7.67 12.52 -6.76
C PHE A 262 -7.50 11.05 -7.15
N ALA A 263 -6.28 10.52 -6.95
CA ALA A 263 -5.93 9.12 -7.19
C ALA A 263 -5.88 8.36 -5.86
N SER A 264 -6.85 7.49 -5.61
CA SER A 264 -6.91 6.64 -4.41
C SER A 264 -7.87 5.47 -4.64
N GLY A 265 -7.63 4.32 -3.97
CA GLY A 265 -8.57 3.19 -3.94
C GLY A 265 -9.95 3.57 -3.42
N TRP A 266 -10.02 4.54 -2.51
CA TRP A 266 -11.29 5.07 -1.98
C TRP A 266 -12.18 5.75 -3.03
N MET A 267 -11.64 6.08 -4.19
CA MET A 267 -12.44 6.65 -5.29
C MET A 267 -13.41 5.63 -5.90
N GLN A 268 -13.35 4.38 -5.50
CA GLN A 268 -14.37 3.37 -5.79
C GLN A 268 -15.74 3.77 -5.20
N LEU A 269 -15.75 4.41 -4.03
CA LEU A 269 -16.97 4.77 -3.31
C LEU A 269 -17.46 6.16 -3.72
N ARG A 270 -18.73 6.27 -4.17
CA ARG A 270 -19.36 7.55 -4.55
C ARG A 270 -19.34 8.58 -3.41
N GLY A 271 -19.52 8.14 -2.17
CA GLY A 271 -19.48 9.00 -0.99
C GLY A 271 -18.10 9.63 -0.77
N ALA A 272 -17.03 8.86 -0.94
CA ALA A 272 -15.66 9.36 -0.85
C ALA A 272 -15.36 10.41 -1.93
N ARG A 273 -15.74 10.16 -3.18
CA ARG A 273 -15.59 11.14 -4.29
C ARG A 273 -16.27 12.47 -3.97
N ARG A 274 -17.51 12.45 -3.44
CA ARG A 274 -18.23 13.67 -3.09
C ARG A 274 -17.57 14.47 -1.98
N ARG A 275 -16.99 13.80 -0.97
CA ARG A 275 -16.33 14.48 0.15
C ARG A 275 -15.02 15.17 -0.26
N ARG A 276 -14.34 14.66 -1.28
CA ARG A 276 -13.05 15.23 -1.75
C ARG A 276 -13.20 16.54 -2.51
N SER A 277 -14.38 16.85 -3.03
CA SER A 277 -14.63 18.10 -3.79
C SER A 277 -13.62 18.32 -4.92
N VAL A 278 -13.22 17.25 -5.63
CA VAL A 278 -12.37 17.29 -6.82
C VAL A 278 -13.23 17.11 -8.07
N ASP A 279 -12.72 17.60 -9.21
CA ASP A 279 -13.43 17.48 -10.49
C ASP A 279 -13.52 16.00 -10.92
N ARG A 280 -12.47 15.21 -10.65
CA ARG A 280 -12.43 13.78 -11.04
C ARG A 280 -11.76 12.91 -9.97
N GLY A 281 -12.16 11.65 -9.88
CA GLY A 281 -11.51 10.63 -9.02
C GLY A 281 -11.06 9.45 -9.85
N PHE A 282 -9.81 9.02 -9.67
CA PHE A 282 -9.24 7.83 -10.29
C PHE A 282 -9.02 6.75 -9.25
N ILE A 283 -9.42 5.51 -9.57
CA ILE A 283 -9.31 4.37 -8.65
C ILE A 283 -7.90 3.78 -8.79
N LEU A 284 -6.94 4.36 -8.09
CA LEU A 284 -5.55 3.90 -8.06
C LEU A 284 -5.17 3.56 -6.61
N SER A 285 -4.88 2.30 -6.34
CA SER A 285 -4.47 1.82 -5.03
C SER A 285 -3.13 1.10 -5.09
N ASP A 286 -2.33 1.25 -4.05
CA ASP A 286 -1.09 0.50 -3.82
C ASP A 286 -1.30 -0.68 -2.86
N HIS A 287 -2.56 -0.92 -2.42
CA HIS A 287 -2.98 -2.07 -1.61
C HIS A 287 -3.74 -3.09 -2.44
N ALA A 288 -3.75 -4.33 -1.97
CA ALA A 288 -4.52 -5.40 -2.57
C ALA A 288 -6.02 -5.08 -2.57
N ASP A 289 -6.70 -5.45 -3.65
CA ASP A 289 -8.16 -5.47 -3.72
C ASP A 289 -8.73 -6.72 -3.02
N TRP A 290 -10.05 -6.81 -2.91
CA TRP A 290 -10.69 -7.96 -2.27
C TRP A 290 -10.24 -9.32 -2.82
N PRO A 291 -10.27 -9.59 -4.16
CA PRO A 291 -9.77 -10.85 -4.68
C PRO A 291 -8.25 -11.01 -4.53
N GLY A 292 -7.48 -9.92 -4.55
CA GLY A 292 -6.04 -9.94 -4.29
C GLY A 292 -5.69 -10.35 -2.86
N LEU A 293 -6.43 -9.85 -1.86
CA LEU A 293 -6.31 -10.28 -0.47
C LEU A 293 -6.54 -11.78 -0.33
N GLN A 294 -7.62 -12.30 -0.93
CA GLN A 294 -7.94 -13.73 -0.91
C GLN A 294 -6.83 -14.56 -1.55
N ARG A 295 -6.34 -14.12 -2.72
CA ARG A 295 -5.27 -14.80 -3.45
C ARG A 295 -3.98 -14.85 -2.64
N ALA A 296 -3.59 -13.73 -2.03
CA ALA A 296 -2.39 -13.66 -1.19
C ALA A 296 -2.49 -14.61 0.00
N ILE A 297 -3.59 -14.56 0.76
CA ILE A 297 -3.82 -15.42 1.92
C ILE A 297 -3.78 -16.90 1.54
N ALA A 298 -4.51 -17.29 0.49
CA ALA A 298 -4.55 -18.68 0.04
C ALA A 298 -3.16 -19.19 -0.40
N ALA A 299 -2.37 -18.35 -1.07
CA ALA A 299 -1.04 -18.70 -1.55
C ALA A 299 -0.03 -18.99 -0.43
N THR A 300 -0.23 -18.43 0.78
CA THR A 300 0.66 -18.68 1.94
C THR A 300 0.49 -20.08 2.50
N GLY A 301 -0.67 -20.73 2.29
CA GLY A 301 -1.03 -22.00 2.91
C GLY A 301 -1.12 -21.95 4.42
N ALA A 302 -1.32 -20.76 4.99
CA ALA A 302 -1.47 -20.59 6.44
C ALA A 302 -2.72 -21.26 6.96
N GLU A 303 -2.62 -21.88 8.13
CA GLU A 303 -3.75 -22.44 8.87
C GLU A 303 -4.44 -21.37 9.74
N ARG A 304 -3.66 -20.38 10.20
CA ARG A 304 -4.09 -19.26 11.01
C ARG A 304 -3.82 -17.93 10.31
N VAL A 305 -4.83 -17.03 10.32
CA VAL A 305 -4.73 -15.69 9.73
C VAL A 305 -5.12 -14.65 10.78
N ILE A 306 -4.25 -13.65 10.98
CA ILE A 306 -4.48 -12.55 11.91
C ILE A 306 -4.56 -11.24 11.12
N VAL A 307 -5.66 -10.53 11.25
CA VAL A 307 -5.91 -9.26 10.55
C VAL A 307 -5.46 -8.09 11.42
N THR A 308 -4.86 -7.07 10.85
CA THR A 308 -4.25 -5.95 11.60
C THR A 308 -5.00 -4.63 11.49
N HIS A 309 -5.50 -4.26 10.34
CA HIS A 309 -6.17 -2.96 10.10
C HIS A 309 -7.06 -3.00 8.87
N GLY A 310 -7.88 -1.97 8.69
CA GLY A 310 -8.87 -1.87 7.62
C GLY A 310 -10.22 -2.46 8.03
N TYR A 311 -10.81 -3.30 7.21
CA TYR A 311 -12.10 -3.94 7.49
C TYR A 311 -11.95 -5.24 8.29
N GLU A 312 -11.29 -5.17 9.44
CA GLU A 312 -10.91 -6.31 10.29
C GLU A 312 -12.07 -7.26 10.59
N ALA A 313 -13.17 -6.75 11.12
CA ALA A 313 -14.31 -7.58 11.54
C ALA A 313 -14.93 -8.35 10.35
N VAL A 314 -15.02 -7.73 9.18
CA VAL A 314 -15.55 -8.36 7.97
C VAL A 314 -14.60 -9.44 7.47
N MET A 315 -13.30 -9.14 7.44
CA MET A 315 -12.27 -10.07 6.97
C MET A 315 -12.16 -11.26 7.91
N VAL A 316 -12.13 -11.07 9.23
CA VAL A 316 -12.08 -12.14 10.23
C VAL A 316 -13.31 -13.07 10.12
N ARG A 317 -14.50 -12.48 9.96
CA ARG A 317 -15.71 -13.28 9.76
C ARG A 317 -15.63 -14.11 8.48
N TRP A 318 -15.28 -13.48 7.36
CA TRP A 318 -15.14 -14.17 6.08
C TRP A 318 -14.13 -15.32 6.14
N LEU A 319 -12.95 -15.09 6.75
CA LEU A 319 -11.93 -16.12 6.95
C LEU A 319 -12.44 -17.30 7.76
N GLY A 320 -13.16 -17.03 8.87
CA GLY A 320 -13.79 -18.06 9.69
C GLY A 320 -14.82 -18.90 8.91
N ASP A 321 -15.65 -18.25 8.09
CA ASP A 321 -16.63 -18.90 7.22
C ASP A 321 -15.96 -19.78 6.14
N GLN A 322 -14.71 -19.48 5.75
CA GLN A 322 -13.90 -20.27 4.82
C GLN A 322 -13.06 -21.37 5.52
N GLY A 323 -13.09 -21.45 6.85
CA GLY A 323 -12.43 -22.51 7.63
C GLY A 323 -11.03 -22.16 8.16
N TRP A 324 -10.55 -20.92 8.04
CA TRP A 324 -9.33 -20.50 8.70
C TRP A 324 -9.52 -20.26 10.18
N GLU A 325 -8.49 -20.55 10.99
CA GLU A 325 -8.38 -19.97 12.33
C GLU A 325 -8.11 -18.47 12.19
N ALA A 326 -9.13 -17.62 12.42
CA ALA A 326 -9.06 -16.20 12.18
C ALA A 326 -9.09 -15.38 13.46
N GLY A 327 -8.30 -14.32 13.52
CA GLY A 327 -8.26 -13.37 14.63
C GLY A 327 -7.80 -11.98 14.16
N ALA A 328 -7.74 -11.02 15.08
CA ALA A 328 -7.23 -9.67 14.81
C ALA A 328 -6.25 -9.22 15.89
N PHE A 329 -5.28 -8.38 15.49
CA PHE A 329 -4.50 -7.54 16.39
C PHE A 329 -5.01 -6.11 16.28
N ALA A 330 -5.32 -5.47 17.41
CA ALA A 330 -5.63 -4.04 17.42
C ALA A 330 -4.33 -3.25 17.20
N THR A 331 -4.21 -2.61 16.07
CA THR A 331 -3.02 -1.83 15.69
C THR A 331 -3.33 -0.33 15.65
N GLU A 332 -2.29 0.50 15.74
CA GLU A 332 -2.40 1.95 15.56
C GLU A 332 -1.92 2.36 14.15
N TYR A 333 -2.03 1.46 13.17
CA TYR A 333 -1.78 1.79 11.77
C TYR A 333 -2.96 2.60 11.24
N GLY A 334 -2.65 3.65 10.49
CA GLY A 334 -3.64 4.45 9.79
C GLY A 334 -4.10 3.75 8.51
N GLY A 335 -5.25 4.19 8.00
CA GLY A 335 -5.59 3.91 6.61
C GLY A 335 -4.98 4.97 5.69
N GLU A 336 -5.11 4.78 4.37
CA GLU A 336 -4.69 5.78 3.35
C GLU A 336 -5.20 7.22 3.64
N ASP A 337 -6.17 7.42 4.55
CA ASP A 337 -6.73 8.73 4.88
C ASP A 337 -5.99 9.47 6.01
N ASP A 338 -5.15 8.82 6.81
CA ASP A 338 -4.52 9.42 7.99
C ASP A 338 -3.38 10.42 7.69
N GLU A 339 -2.90 10.48 6.46
CA GLU A 339 -1.98 11.55 6.03
C GLU A 339 -2.67 12.91 5.80
N LEU A 340 -3.99 13.01 6.04
CA LEU A 340 -4.75 14.24 5.87
C LEU A 340 -4.90 15.00 7.19
N PRO A 341 -4.54 16.28 7.25
CA PRO A 341 -4.84 17.13 8.40
C PRO A 341 -6.37 17.22 8.58
N GLY A 342 -6.93 16.61 9.63
CA GLY A 342 -8.33 16.72 10.02
C GLY A 342 -9.22 15.50 9.79
N ALA A 343 -8.70 14.36 9.36
CA ALA A 343 -9.49 13.15 9.08
C ALA A 343 -9.66 12.19 10.27
N VAL A 344 -9.17 12.56 11.46
CA VAL A 344 -9.27 11.72 12.66
C VAL A 344 -10.74 11.52 13.06
N GLY A 345 -11.27 10.32 12.90
CA GLY A 345 -12.51 9.84 13.52
C GLY A 345 -13.80 9.86 12.71
N ALA A 346 -13.85 10.48 11.51
CA ALA A 346 -15.10 10.54 10.73
C ALA A 346 -15.18 9.50 9.60
N ALA A 347 -14.06 9.00 9.11
CA ALA A 347 -14.03 8.00 8.03
C ALA A 347 -14.30 6.59 8.56
N ALA A 348 -13.78 6.24 9.73
CA ALA A 348 -14.01 4.94 10.37
C ALA A 348 -15.50 4.70 10.65
N THR A 349 -16.19 5.67 11.26
CA THR A 349 -17.63 5.53 11.60
C THR A 349 -18.53 5.52 10.36
N ALA A 350 -18.20 6.24 9.29
CA ALA A 350 -18.98 6.22 8.05
C ALA A 350 -18.70 4.97 7.19
N SER A 351 -17.49 4.39 7.29
CA SER A 351 -17.15 3.14 6.63
C SER A 351 -17.73 1.92 7.36
N GLU A 352 -17.80 1.94 8.71
CA GLU A 352 -18.48 0.93 9.49
C GLU A 352 -19.98 0.88 9.20
N GLN A 353 -20.65 2.04 9.12
CA GLN A 353 -22.07 2.10 8.76
C GLN A 353 -22.34 1.69 7.31
N ALA A 354 -21.43 1.95 6.38
CA ALA A 354 -21.52 1.46 5.01
C ALA A 354 -21.24 -0.05 4.92
N ALA A 355 -20.32 -0.56 5.75
CA ALA A 355 -20.02 -1.99 5.84
C ALA A 355 -21.16 -2.79 6.46
N GLU A 356 -21.81 -2.28 7.51
CA GLU A 356 -23.03 -2.91 8.09
C GLU A 356 -24.16 -2.97 7.05
N HIS A 357 -24.37 -1.90 6.28
CA HIS A 357 -25.42 -1.86 5.27
C HIS A 357 -25.14 -2.76 4.05
N VAL A 358 -23.86 -2.95 3.69
CA VAL A 358 -23.43 -3.88 2.62
C VAL A 358 -23.47 -5.32 3.13
N ALA A 359 -23.07 -5.58 4.38
CA ALA A 359 -23.16 -6.91 5.00
C ALA A 359 -24.61 -7.42 5.15
N GLU A 360 -25.56 -6.52 5.42
CA GLU A 360 -26.99 -6.85 5.44
C GLU A 360 -27.58 -7.07 4.05
N SER A 361 -26.98 -6.52 2.99
CA SER A 361 -27.48 -6.59 1.60
C SER A 361 -26.91 -7.74 0.76
N ILE A 362 -25.85 -8.40 1.22
CA ILE A 362 -25.28 -9.58 0.54
C ILE A 362 -26.11 -10.80 0.96
N SER A 363 -26.97 -11.26 0.05
CA SER A 363 -27.68 -12.52 0.28
C SER A 363 -26.71 -13.71 0.30
N ASP A 364 -26.96 -14.69 1.17
CA ASP A 364 -26.17 -15.93 1.32
C ASP A 364 -25.87 -16.66 -0.01
N ALA A 365 -26.62 -16.36 -1.08
CA ALA A 365 -26.45 -16.94 -2.41
C ALA A 365 -25.29 -16.35 -3.22
N GLU A 366 -24.82 -15.16 -2.91
CA GLU A 366 -23.72 -14.49 -3.63
C GLU A 366 -22.38 -14.80 -2.98
N ALA A 367 -22.34 -14.98 -1.67
CA ALA A 367 -21.17 -15.44 -0.93
C ALA A 367 -20.75 -16.87 -1.32
N ALA A 368 -21.71 -17.74 -1.65
CA ALA A 368 -21.47 -19.14 -2.01
C ALA A 368 -20.91 -19.35 -3.44
N ARG A 369 -20.89 -18.33 -4.30
CA ARG A 369 -20.41 -18.45 -5.69
C ARG A 369 -18.92 -18.15 -5.89
N ILE A 370 -18.21 -17.78 -4.84
CA ILE A 370 -16.77 -17.43 -4.90
C ILE A 370 -15.95 -18.47 -4.11
N VAL A 371 -16.19 -19.74 -4.36
CA VAL A 371 -15.32 -20.81 -3.85
C VAL A 371 -14.23 -21.07 -4.89
N VAL A 372 -13.00 -20.70 -4.59
CA VAL A 372 -11.83 -21.24 -5.29
C VAL A 372 -11.66 -22.68 -4.83
N ALA A 373 -11.85 -23.63 -5.74
CA ALA A 373 -11.58 -25.04 -5.45
C ALA A 373 -10.09 -25.24 -5.14
N PRO A 374 -9.73 -26.09 -4.14
CA PRO A 374 -8.33 -26.31 -3.74
C PRO A 374 -7.46 -27.01 -4.80
N ASP A 375 -8.02 -27.49 -5.88
CA ASP A 375 -7.36 -28.39 -6.83
C ASP A 375 -6.70 -27.71 -8.04
N ASP A 376 -6.74 -26.38 -8.21
CA ASP A 376 -6.21 -25.69 -9.39
C ASP A 376 -4.83 -25.01 -9.18
N LEU A 377 -4.02 -25.48 -8.26
CA LEU A 377 -2.65 -25.01 -8.12
C LEU A 377 -1.72 -25.89 -8.97
N PRO A 378 -0.87 -25.31 -9.85
CA PRO A 378 0.14 -26.07 -10.56
C PRO A 378 1.13 -26.66 -9.55
N VAL A 379 1.23 -27.98 -9.51
CA VAL A 379 2.28 -28.71 -8.80
C VAL A 379 3.49 -28.69 -9.73
N ASP A 380 4.50 -27.88 -9.41
CA ASP A 380 5.80 -28.01 -10.08
C ASP A 380 6.43 -29.34 -9.67
N ASP A 381 6.42 -30.25 -10.59
CA ASP A 381 7.08 -31.54 -10.52
C ASP A 381 8.60 -31.34 -10.77
N ALA A 382 9.35 -31.05 -9.70
CA ALA A 382 10.80 -31.05 -9.71
C ALA A 382 11.30 -32.42 -9.25
N GLY A 383 11.29 -33.37 -10.20
CA GLY A 383 11.81 -34.71 -10.01
C GLY A 383 12.75 -35.14 -11.12
N ALA A 384 13.97 -35.45 -10.72
CA ALA A 384 15.10 -36.11 -11.35
C ALA A 384 16.24 -35.22 -11.81
#